data_fdb241f62ef4dd24d713e0ef8f6bd504
#
_entry.id   fdb241f62ef4dd24d713e0ef8f6bd504
#
_cell.length_a   1.000
_cell.length_b   1.000
_cell.length_c   1.000
_cell.angle_alpha   90.00
_cell.angle_beta   90.00
_cell.angle_gamma   90.00
#
_symmetry.space_group_name_H-M   'P 1'
#
loop_
_entity.id
_entity.type
_entity.pdbx_description
1 polymer ?
#
loop_
_entity_poly.entity_id
_entity_poly.type
_entity_poly.pdbx_seq_one_letter_code
_entity_poly.pdbx_strand_id
1 'polypeptide(L)'
;MSSESDTRALAKRFFDAVENGAIDTLYNCYAPDAKIWHNTDDAVQTRDDNAATLKGFVQRISNRVYGNRRLEVFAGGFVQQHELTGVRADGVAVRLSACIVCAVEGGLITRLDEYFDSAQVAKFIGAAAA
;
A
#
# COMPACT_ATOMS: atom_id res chain seq x y z
N MET A 1 -14.34 -14.96 10.94
CA MET A 1 -13.43 -15.41 9.88
C MET A 1 -13.85 -14.84 8.55
N SER A 2 -12.93 -14.25 7.81
CA SER A 2 -13.25 -13.63 6.52
C SER A 2 -13.33 -14.69 5.42
N SER A 3 -14.34 -14.59 4.56
CA SER A 3 -14.42 -15.42 3.36
C SER A 3 -13.43 -14.93 2.31
N GLU A 4 -13.17 -15.73 1.27
CA GLU A 4 -12.35 -15.30 0.14
C GLU A 4 -12.93 -14.04 -0.49
N SER A 5 -14.24 -13.99 -0.69
CA SER A 5 -14.95 -12.86 -1.28
C SER A 5 -14.79 -11.60 -0.42
N ASP A 6 -14.89 -11.73 0.90
CA ASP A 6 -14.69 -10.61 1.83
C ASP A 6 -13.24 -10.11 1.78
N THR A 7 -12.28 -11.01 1.69
CA THR A 7 -10.87 -10.66 1.62
C THR A 7 -10.55 -9.95 0.30
N ARG A 8 -11.13 -10.40 -0.83
CA ARG A 8 -10.99 -9.71 -2.12
C ARG A 8 -11.56 -8.30 -2.07
N ALA A 9 -12.72 -8.14 -1.44
CA ALA A 9 -13.35 -6.84 -1.28
C ALA A 9 -12.51 -5.90 -0.42
N LEU A 10 -11.94 -6.42 0.66
CA LEU A 10 -11.04 -5.66 1.54
C LEU A 10 -9.80 -5.18 0.79
N ALA A 11 -9.15 -6.06 0.03
CA ALA A 11 -7.97 -5.71 -0.75
C ALA A 11 -8.29 -4.60 -1.76
N LYS A 12 -9.39 -4.77 -2.51
CA LYS A 12 -9.81 -3.75 -3.48
C LYS A 12 -10.07 -2.41 -2.80
N ARG A 13 -10.79 -2.40 -1.69
CA ARG A 13 -11.10 -1.18 -0.95
C ARG A 13 -9.83 -0.49 -0.46
N PHE A 14 -8.86 -1.27 0.01
CA PHE A 14 -7.59 -0.75 0.50
C PHE A 14 -6.82 -0.01 -0.61
N PHE A 15 -6.58 -0.68 -1.74
CA PHE A 15 -5.78 -0.11 -2.82
C PHE A 15 -6.53 1.03 -3.53
N ASP A 16 -7.84 0.91 -3.72
CA ASP A 16 -8.66 1.99 -4.26
C ASP A 16 -8.62 3.22 -3.36
N ALA A 17 -8.60 3.04 -2.04
CA ALA A 17 -8.52 4.14 -1.09
C ALA A 17 -7.22 4.92 -1.22
N VAL A 18 -6.08 4.23 -1.36
CA VAL A 18 -4.78 4.90 -1.56
C VAL A 18 -4.79 5.65 -2.89
N GLU A 19 -5.29 5.00 -3.94
CA GLU A 19 -5.37 5.59 -5.27
C GLU A 19 -6.17 6.89 -5.25
N ASN A 20 -7.28 6.90 -4.53
CA ASN A 20 -8.18 8.04 -4.44
C ASN A 20 -7.83 9.03 -3.32
N GLY A 21 -6.81 8.74 -2.53
CA GLY A 21 -6.43 9.59 -1.41
C GLY A 21 -7.40 9.56 -0.24
N ALA A 22 -8.21 8.50 -0.14
CA ALA A 22 -9.21 8.33 0.92
C ALA A 22 -8.55 7.73 2.18
N ILE A 23 -7.80 8.56 2.91
CA ILE A 23 -6.99 8.11 4.04
C ILE A 23 -7.84 7.51 5.17
N ASP A 24 -9.02 8.04 5.45
CA ASP A 24 -9.90 7.48 6.46
C ASP A 24 -10.36 6.07 6.11
N THR A 25 -10.70 5.83 4.84
CA THR A 25 -11.07 4.49 4.36
C THR A 25 -9.90 3.53 4.49
N LEU A 26 -8.72 3.95 4.09
CA LEU A 26 -7.48 3.17 4.23
C LEU A 26 -7.25 2.80 5.70
N TYR A 27 -7.32 3.78 6.59
CA TYR A 27 -7.11 3.60 8.02
C TYR A 27 -8.04 2.53 8.58
N ASN A 28 -9.29 2.55 8.15
CA ASN A 28 -10.31 1.62 8.64
C ASN A 28 -10.20 0.20 8.02
N CYS A 29 -9.31 0.01 7.06
CA CYS A 29 -8.98 -1.35 6.57
C CYS A 29 -8.03 -2.08 7.52
N TYR A 30 -7.34 -1.36 8.38
CA TYR A 30 -6.37 -1.94 9.33
C TYR A 30 -7.02 -2.25 10.69
N ALA A 31 -6.60 -3.35 11.29
CA ALA A 31 -6.86 -3.59 12.71
C ALA A 31 -6.13 -2.55 13.56
N PRO A 32 -6.65 -2.24 14.77
CA PRO A 32 -6.01 -1.22 15.63
C PRO A 32 -4.55 -1.50 15.98
N ASP A 33 -4.16 -2.78 16.05
CA ASP A 33 -2.80 -3.23 16.37
C ASP A 33 -2.03 -3.71 15.15
N ALA A 34 -2.48 -3.34 13.94
CA ALA A 34 -1.83 -3.77 12.70
C ALA A 34 -0.36 -3.35 12.66
N LYS A 35 0.44 -4.18 12.03
CA LYS A 35 1.88 -3.94 11.83
C LYS A 35 2.15 -3.85 10.34
N ILE A 36 2.81 -2.77 9.94
CA ILE A 36 3.11 -2.49 8.55
C ILE A 36 4.63 -2.40 8.39
N TRP A 37 5.18 -3.23 7.53
CA TRP A 37 6.61 -3.35 7.30
C TRP A 37 6.94 -3.17 5.82
N HIS A 38 8.04 -2.46 5.55
CA HIS A 38 8.55 -2.28 4.20
C HIS A 38 10.00 -2.77 4.15
N ASN A 39 10.36 -3.49 3.10
CA ASN A 39 11.69 -4.07 2.97
C ASN A 39 12.80 -3.02 2.81
N THR A 40 12.45 -1.79 2.46
CA THR A 40 13.44 -0.73 2.17
C THR A 40 14.04 -0.10 3.42
N ASP A 41 13.31 -0.07 4.52
CA ASP A 41 13.79 0.53 5.78
C ASP A 41 13.79 -0.44 6.96
N ASP A 42 13.20 -1.62 6.78
CA ASP A 42 13.09 -2.67 7.80
C ASP A 42 12.44 -2.18 9.10
N ALA A 43 11.66 -1.12 9.02
CA ALA A 43 10.96 -0.56 10.17
C ALA A 43 9.52 -1.05 10.21
N VAL A 44 8.99 -1.24 11.43
CA VAL A 44 7.58 -1.60 11.62
C VAL A 44 6.81 -0.35 12.02
N GLN A 45 5.82 -0.01 11.24
CA GLN A 45 4.92 1.11 11.51
C GLN A 45 3.64 0.63 12.16
N THR A 46 3.06 1.47 13.01
CA THR A 46 1.69 1.30 13.48
C THR A 46 0.71 1.75 12.39
N ARG A 47 -0.57 1.48 12.61
CA ARG A 47 -1.64 1.97 11.74
C ARG A 47 -1.59 3.50 11.61
N ASP A 48 -1.41 4.20 12.72
CA ASP A 48 -1.34 5.67 12.73
C ASP A 48 -0.12 6.18 11.97
N ASP A 49 1.04 5.57 12.19
CA ASP A 49 2.27 5.92 11.46
C ASP A 49 2.11 5.75 9.96
N ASN A 50 1.51 4.65 9.54
CA ASN A 50 1.31 4.35 8.13
C ASN A 50 0.31 5.32 7.48
N ALA A 51 -0.77 5.64 8.19
CA ALA A 51 -1.74 6.62 7.69
C ALA A 51 -1.07 7.99 7.46
N ALA A 52 -0.21 8.42 8.38
CA ALA A 52 0.54 9.67 8.21
C ALA A 52 1.49 9.60 7.01
N THR A 53 2.20 8.48 6.85
CA THR A 53 3.09 8.26 5.69
C THR A 53 2.32 8.33 4.38
N LEU A 54 1.18 7.66 4.29
CA LEU A 54 0.38 7.63 3.07
C LEU A 54 -0.29 8.98 2.79
N LYS A 55 -0.66 9.73 3.81
CA LYS A 55 -1.15 11.09 3.64
C LYS A 55 -0.10 11.96 2.95
N GLY A 56 1.16 11.88 3.39
CA GLY A 56 2.26 12.59 2.75
C GLY A 56 2.50 12.13 1.31
N PHE A 57 2.45 10.82 1.08
CA PHE A 57 2.57 10.25 -0.26
C PHE A 57 1.49 10.78 -1.21
N VAL A 58 0.24 10.79 -0.76
CA VAL A 58 -0.90 11.29 -1.55
C VAL A 58 -0.72 12.77 -1.90
N GLN A 59 -0.15 13.55 -0.99
CA GLN A 59 0.11 14.98 -1.23
C GLN A 59 1.22 15.20 -2.26
N ARG A 60 2.22 14.32 -2.30
CA ARG A 60 3.39 14.48 -3.17
C ARG A 60 3.22 13.86 -4.56
N ILE A 61 2.41 12.82 -4.67
CA ILE A 61 2.25 12.05 -5.91
C ILE A 61 0.81 12.14 -6.37
N SER A 62 0.60 12.73 -7.55
CA SER A 62 -0.72 12.81 -8.17
C SER A 62 -0.90 11.70 -9.21
N ASN A 63 -2.13 11.56 -9.71
CA ASN A 63 -2.48 10.57 -10.74
C ASN A 63 -2.05 9.15 -10.38
N ARG A 64 -2.21 8.79 -9.12
CA ARG A 64 -1.84 7.47 -8.62
C ARG A 64 -2.74 6.41 -9.23
N VAL A 65 -2.11 5.38 -9.79
CA VAL A 65 -2.81 4.20 -10.33
C VAL A 65 -2.09 2.95 -9.88
N TYR A 66 -2.80 2.05 -9.23
CA TYR A 66 -2.34 0.70 -8.95
C TYR A 66 -2.76 -0.18 -10.12
N GLY A 67 -1.91 -0.27 -11.13
CA GLY A 67 -2.19 -0.99 -12.36
C GLY A 67 -1.69 -2.42 -12.33
N ASN A 68 -2.20 -3.23 -13.26
CA ASN A 68 -1.81 -4.63 -13.44
C ASN A 68 -1.91 -5.43 -12.13
N ARG A 69 -2.97 -5.20 -11.36
CA ARG A 69 -3.17 -5.87 -10.07
C ARG A 69 -3.38 -7.36 -10.27
N ARG A 70 -2.54 -8.15 -9.60
CA ARG A 70 -2.69 -9.61 -9.53
C ARG A 70 -2.87 -9.98 -8.08
N LEU A 71 -4.11 -10.28 -7.71
CA LEU A 71 -4.52 -10.58 -6.35
C LEU A 71 -4.80 -12.06 -6.21
N GLU A 72 -4.14 -12.69 -5.22
CA GLU A 72 -4.43 -14.06 -4.82
C GLU A 72 -4.79 -14.08 -3.34
N VAL A 73 -5.85 -14.79 -3.03
CA VAL A 73 -6.34 -14.93 -1.65
C VAL A 73 -5.98 -16.33 -1.15
N PHE A 74 -5.48 -16.39 0.05
CA PHE A 74 -5.16 -17.66 0.73
C PHE A 74 -5.80 -17.69 2.11
N ALA A 75 -5.72 -18.82 2.79
CA ALA A 75 -6.27 -18.91 4.13
C ALA A 75 -5.54 -17.94 5.06
N GLY A 76 -6.27 -16.97 5.59
CA GLY A 76 -5.73 -15.97 6.52
C GLY A 76 -5.15 -14.71 5.89
N GLY A 77 -5.28 -14.53 4.56
CA GLY A 77 -4.76 -13.29 3.97
C GLY A 77 -4.82 -13.20 2.47
N PHE A 78 -3.99 -12.30 1.91
CA PHE A 78 -3.87 -12.13 0.46
C PHE A 78 -2.47 -11.67 0.09
N VAL A 79 -2.14 -11.86 -1.17
CA VAL A 79 -0.95 -11.30 -1.80
C VAL A 79 -1.37 -10.55 -3.05
N GLN A 80 -0.81 -9.37 -3.26
CA GLN A 80 -1.06 -8.61 -4.48
C GLN A 80 0.25 -8.12 -5.07
N GLN A 81 0.43 -8.40 -6.35
CA GLN A 81 1.46 -7.78 -7.17
C GLN A 81 0.80 -6.67 -8.00
N HIS A 82 1.48 -5.55 -8.14
CA HIS A 82 0.96 -4.45 -8.95
C HIS A 82 2.08 -3.52 -9.39
N GLU A 83 1.73 -2.61 -10.28
CA GLU A 83 2.59 -1.54 -10.73
C GLU A 83 1.92 -0.22 -10.35
N LEU A 84 2.54 0.49 -9.42
CA LEU A 84 2.06 1.80 -9.00
C LEU A 84 2.70 2.86 -9.89
N THR A 85 1.88 3.67 -10.53
CA THR A 85 2.34 4.82 -11.31
C THR A 85 1.80 6.10 -10.71
N GLY A 86 2.48 7.20 -10.98
CA GLY A 86 2.04 8.50 -10.53
C GLY A 86 2.91 9.61 -11.10
N VAL A 87 2.64 10.83 -10.68
CA VAL A 87 3.39 12.01 -11.13
C VAL A 87 3.82 12.81 -9.90
N ARG A 88 5.12 13.11 -9.82
CA ARG A 88 5.68 13.92 -8.74
C ARG A 88 5.26 15.38 -8.90
N ALA A 89 5.41 16.16 -7.83
CA ALA A 89 5.09 17.59 -7.82
C ALA A 89 5.90 18.37 -8.89
N ASP A 90 7.09 17.87 -9.26
CA ASP A 90 7.91 18.49 -10.31
C ASP A 90 7.54 18.02 -11.73
N GLY A 91 6.47 17.25 -11.89
CA GLY A 91 5.97 16.77 -13.18
C GLY A 91 6.64 15.51 -13.70
N VAL A 92 7.55 14.89 -12.93
CA VAL A 92 8.23 13.67 -13.34
C VAL A 92 7.30 12.48 -13.13
N ALA A 93 7.08 11.68 -14.18
CA ALA A 93 6.32 10.43 -14.08
C ALA A 93 7.19 9.36 -13.41
N VAL A 94 6.59 8.62 -12.49
CA VAL A 94 7.30 7.59 -11.72
C VAL A 94 6.52 6.28 -11.72
N ARG A 95 7.25 5.19 -11.51
CA ARG A 95 6.71 3.83 -11.51
C ARG A 95 7.38 2.99 -10.44
N LEU A 96 6.59 2.16 -9.77
CA LEU A 96 7.06 1.29 -8.70
C LEU A 96 6.38 -0.07 -8.80
N SER A 97 7.17 -1.11 -9.01
CA SER A 97 6.68 -2.49 -8.95
C SER A 97 6.74 -2.97 -7.51
N ALA A 98 5.66 -3.53 -7.03
CA ALA A 98 5.57 -3.96 -5.63
C ALA A 98 4.82 -5.26 -5.47
N CYS A 99 5.14 -5.95 -4.37
CA CYS A 99 4.43 -7.14 -3.92
C CYS A 99 4.08 -6.94 -2.46
N ILE A 100 2.80 -7.04 -2.14
CA ILE A 100 2.30 -6.83 -0.78
C ILE A 100 1.66 -8.13 -0.31
N VAL A 101 2.07 -8.58 0.89
CA VAL A 101 1.50 -9.77 1.54
C VAL A 101 0.82 -9.30 2.81
N CYS A 102 -0.46 -9.61 2.95
CA CYS A 102 -1.24 -9.21 4.12
C CYS A 102 -1.82 -10.41 4.86
N ALA A 103 -1.79 -10.33 6.18
CA ALA A 103 -2.60 -11.19 7.04
C ALA A 103 -3.92 -10.46 7.34
N VAL A 104 -5.01 -11.21 7.34
CA VAL A 104 -6.36 -10.67 7.55
C VAL A 104 -7.07 -11.49 8.62
N GLU A 105 -7.66 -10.80 9.61
CA GLU A 105 -8.48 -11.41 10.65
C GLU A 105 -9.70 -10.54 10.88
N GLY A 106 -10.88 -11.18 10.96
CA GLY A 106 -12.11 -10.47 11.25
C GLY A 106 -12.43 -9.36 10.25
N GLY A 107 -12.01 -9.51 9.01
CA GLY A 107 -12.26 -8.52 7.96
C GLY A 107 -11.32 -7.31 7.98
N LEU A 108 -10.26 -7.35 8.77
CA LEU A 108 -9.28 -6.26 8.86
C LEU A 108 -7.86 -6.77 8.61
N ILE A 109 -7.01 -5.91 8.06
CA ILE A 109 -5.60 -6.20 7.85
C ILE A 109 -4.88 -6.12 9.20
N THR A 110 -4.25 -7.21 9.62
CA THR A 110 -3.49 -7.28 10.87
C THR A 110 -2.00 -7.16 10.64
N ARG A 111 -1.53 -7.46 9.43
CA ARG A 111 -0.13 -7.29 9.05
C ARG A 111 -0.03 -7.03 7.56
N LEU A 112 0.84 -6.11 7.18
CA LEU A 112 1.17 -5.81 5.79
C LEU A 112 2.68 -5.81 5.64
N ASP A 113 3.18 -6.66 4.74
CA ASP A 113 4.59 -6.69 4.38
C ASP A 113 4.71 -6.28 2.90
N GLU A 114 5.40 -5.19 2.64
CA GLU A 114 5.58 -4.68 1.29
C GLU A 114 7.03 -4.83 0.83
N TYR A 115 7.18 -5.42 -0.37
CA TYR A 115 8.47 -5.63 -1.03
C TYR A 115 8.51 -4.82 -2.31
N PHE A 116 9.50 -3.96 -2.45
CA PHE A 116 9.69 -3.15 -3.64
C PHE A 116 11.17 -2.79 -3.83
N ASP A 117 11.49 -2.25 -5.00
CA ASP A 117 12.84 -1.86 -5.36
C ASP A 117 13.16 -0.50 -4.75
N SER A 118 14.20 -0.43 -3.94
CA SER A 118 14.63 0.82 -3.28
C SER A 118 15.02 1.91 -4.27
N ALA A 119 15.57 1.55 -5.44
CA ALA A 119 15.91 2.52 -6.47
C ALA A 119 14.66 3.18 -7.05
N GLN A 120 13.60 2.41 -7.26
CA GLN A 120 12.32 2.95 -7.72
C GLN A 120 11.67 3.83 -6.65
N VAL A 121 11.74 3.42 -5.38
CA VAL A 121 11.22 4.21 -4.25
C VAL A 121 11.93 5.57 -4.19
N ALA A 122 13.25 5.59 -4.35
CA ALA A 122 14.02 6.83 -4.35
C ALA A 122 13.52 7.81 -5.43
N LYS A 123 13.19 7.31 -6.61
CA LYS A 123 12.64 8.14 -7.69
C LYS A 123 11.27 8.71 -7.31
N PHE A 124 10.45 7.93 -6.62
CA PHE A 124 9.13 8.39 -6.16
C PHE A 124 9.25 9.58 -5.21
N ILE A 125 10.20 9.55 -4.30
CA ILE A 125 10.39 10.62 -3.32
C ILE A 125 11.35 11.72 -3.81
N GLY A 126 11.97 11.52 -4.99
CA GLY A 126 12.90 12.51 -5.55
C GLY A 126 14.30 12.48 -4.94
N ALA A 127 14.61 11.50 -4.06
CA ALA A 127 15.90 11.44 -3.37
C ALA A 127 17.05 11.06 -4.32
N ALA A 128 16.75 10.48 -5.48
CA ALA A 128 17.76 10.08 -6.45
C ALA A 128 18.51 11.28 -7.03
N ALA A 129 17.99 12.48 -6.87
CA ALA A 129 18.67 13.70 -7.30
C ALA A 129 19.85 14.06 -6.40
N ALA A 130 19.94 13.45 -5.25
CA ALA A 130 21.02 13.73 -4.30
C ALA A 130 22.29 13.01 -4.71
#